data_754a6bdc06f823d8b10d4e1728383bc3
#
_entry.id   754a6bdc06f823d8b10d4e1728383bc3
#
_cell.length_a   1.000
_cell.length_b   1.000
_cell.length_c   1.000
_cell.angle_alpha   90.00
_cell.angle_beta   90.00
_cell.angle_gamma   90.00
#
_symmetry.space_group_name_H-M   'P 1'
#
loop_
_entity.id
_entity.type
_entity.pdbx_description
1 polymer ?
#
loop_
_entity_poly.entity_id
_entity_poly.type
_entity_poly.pdbx_seq_one_letter_code
_entity_poly.pdbx_strand_id
1 'polypeptide(L)'
;MDVTERELAAPTAPWEGVLFAPARGSDIGVLVLAGSSGRIERERARLLARQGMTALSIRWFGGPGQPPGICEIPLETFTAAIDFLRRHGARRIGILGVSKGAEAALLTSVHDPRVDVVIALSPTSRVWCNVGPGLDGAQRPWRSSWTWQGQALPFVPLDESWAPAEADGDPVAIRGWYELSERTFADRLSAAEIPVDKARADLLLVAGGDDAMWPSLPFAEQLALRRRSVGASVRLIARDDAGHRPRFPGEGPASA
;
A
#
# COMPACT_ATOMS: atom_id res chain seq x y z
N MET A 1 -9.12 -14.88 -21.37
CA MET A 1 -10.20 -15.27 -20.44
C MET A 1 -11.16 -14.11 -20.35
N ASP A 2 -12.46 -14.37 -20.50
CA ASP A 2 -13.50 -13.34 -20.37
C ASP A 2 -13.57 -12.85 -18.94
N VAL A 3 -13.61 -11.53 -18.78
CA VAL A 3 -13.59 -10.84 -17.49
C VAL A 3 -14.81 -9.92 -17.42
N THR A 4 -15.54 -9.99 -16.33
CA THR A 4 -16.63 -9.06 -16.00
C THR A 4 -16.05 -7.88 -15.23
N GLU A 5 -16.62 -6.70 -15.44
CA GLU A 5 -16.29 -5.46 -14.74
C GLU A 5 -17.54 -4.92 -14.04
N ARG A 6 -17.42 -4.55 -12.77
CA ARG A 6 -18.50 -3.95 -12.00
C ARG A 6 -17.99 -2.75 -11.21
N GLU A 7 -18.59 -1.60 -11.46
CA GLU A 7 -18.38 -0.39 -10.65
C GLU A 7 -19.02 -0.56 -9.27
N LEU A 8 -18.36 0.00 -8.28
CA LEU A 8 -18.78 -0.02 -6.88
C LEU A 8 -18.83 1.40 -6.33
N ALA A 9 -19.92 1.74 -5.68
CA ALA A 9 -20.13 2.99 -4.96
C ALA A 9 -21.26 2.81 -3.93
N ALA A 10 -21.51 3.81 -3.09
CA ALA A 10 -22.66 3.80 -2.19
C ALA A 10 -23.98 3.65 -2.97
N PRO A 11 -24.98 2.91 -2.47
CA PRO A 11 -25.00 2.22 -1.18
C PRO A 11 -24.43 0.78 -1.23
N THR A 12 -23.91 0.30 -2.36
CA THR A 12 -23.48 -1.09 -2.54
C THR A 12 -22.12 -1.41 -1.92
N ALA A 13 -21.31 -0.37 -1.70
CA ALA A 13 -20.01 -0.46 -1.03
C ALA A 13 -19.74 0.84 -0.24
N PRO A 14 -18.94 0.78 0.85
CA PRO A 14 -18.60 1.97 1.64
C PRO A 14 -17.52 2.86 0.97
N TRP A 15 -17.03 2.47 -0.20
CA TRP A 15 -16.03 3.18 -0.99
C TRP A 15 -16.32 3.04 -2.48
N GLU A 16 -15.81 3.99 -3.26
CA GLU A 16 -15.75 3.85 -4.71
C GLU A 16 -14.70 2.81 -5.09
N GLY A 17 -14.99 2.03 -6.12
CA GLY A 17 -14.07 0.99 -6.55
C GLY A 17 -14.53 0.29 -7.82
N VAL A 18 -13.74 -0.71 -8.22
CA VAL A 18 -14.07 -1.59 -9.34
C VAL A 18 -13.74 -3.03 -8.99
N LEU A 19 -14.65 -3.92 -9.29
CA LEU A 19 -14.45 -5.36 -9.19
C LEU A 19 -14.32 -5.95 -10.59
N PHE A 20 -13.21 -6.63 -10.83
CA PHE A 20 -13.03 -7.49 -12.00
C PHE A 20 -13.07 -8.95 -11.57
N ALA A 21 -13.81 -9.76 -12.28
CA ALA A 21 -13.87 -11.19 -12.01
C ALA A 21 -13.83 -12.01 -13.31
N PRO A 22 -13.16 -13.18 -13.34
CA PRO A 22 -13.26 -14.09 -14.45
C PRO A 22 -14.70 -14.63 -14.55
N ALA A 23 -15.20 -14.84 -15.76
CA ALA A 23 -16.59 -15.28 -16.00
C ALA A 23 -16.96 -16.59 -15.26
N ARG A 24 -15.97 -17.45 -15.00
CA ARG A 24 -16.14 -18.72 -14.26
C ARG A 24 -16.05 -18.58 -12.74
N GLY A 25 -15.89 -17.34 -12.23
CA GLY A 25 -15.58 -17.10 -10.82
C GLY A 25 -14.13 -17.45 -10.46
N SER A 26 -13.76 -17.18 -9.22
CA SER A 26 -12.45 -17.53 -8.65
C SER A 26 -12.56 -17.65 -7.14
N ASP A 27 -11.83 -18.60 -6.57
CA ASP A 27 -11.63 -18.69 -5.11
C ASP A 27 -10.44 -17.86 -4.60
N ILE A 28 -9.73 -17.17 -5.51
CA ILE A 28 -8.65 -16.24 -5.19
C ILE A 28 -9.18 -14.81 -5.35
N GLY A 29 -9.15 -14.04 -4.27
CA GLY A 29 -9.47 -12.62 -4.24
C GLY A 29 -8.22 -11.77 -4.04
N VAL A 30 -8.06 -10.71 -4.81
CA VAL A 30 -6.94 -9.78 -4.66
C VAL A 30 -7.46 -8.36 -4.48
N LEU A 31 -7.11 -7.75 -3.34
CA LEU A 31 -7.30 -6.33 -3.10
C LEU A 31 -6.12 -5.56 -3.70
N VAL A 32 -6.41 -4.57 -4.56
CA VAL A 32 -5.40 -3.77 -5.26
C VAL A 32 -5.45 -2.33 -4.76
N LEU A 33 -4.34 -1.87 -4.17
CA LEU A 33 -4.22 -0.57 -3.52
C LEU A 33 -3.24 0.33 -4.27
N ALA A 34 -3.72 1.49 -4.69
CA ALA A 34 -2.86 2.57 -5.16
C ALA A 34 -2.00 3.13 -4.03
N GLY A 35 -0.96 3.87 -4.39
CA GLY A 35 -0.18 4.70 -3.47
C GLY A 35 -0.89 6.02 -3.14
N SER A 36 -0.10 7.07 -2.90
CA SER A 36 -0.59 8.41 -2.54
C SER A 36 -1.36 9.15 -3.64
N SER A 37 -1.52 8.54 -4.82
CA SER A 37 -2.37 9.10 -5.89
C SER A 37 -3.87 8.98 -5.62
N GLY A 38 -4.31 8.11 -4.69
CA GLY A 38 -5.72 7.88 -4.38
C GLY A 38 -6.57 7.30 -5.51
N ARG A 39 -5.95 6.89 -6.62
CA ARG A 39 -6.69 6.37 -7.78
C ARG A 39 -7.15 4.92 -7.58
N ILE A 40 -8.12 4.52 -8.39
CA ILE A 40 -8.55 3.12 -8.52
C ILE A 40 -7.65 2.47 -9.58
N GLU A 41 -6.93 1.42 -9.23
CA GLU A 41 -5.95 0.70 -10.08
C GLU A 41 -6.65 -0.29 -11.03
N ARG A 42 -7.48 0.25 -11.94
CA ARG A 42 -8.32 -0.54 -12.87
C ARG A 42 -7.51 -1.49 -13.74
N GLU A 43 -6.41 -1.00 -14.30
CA GLU A 43 -5.61 -1.80 -15.24
C GLU A 43 -4.99 -3.01 -14.54
N ARG A 44 -4.39 -2.81 -13.35
CA ARG A 44 -3.82 -3.91 -12.55
C ARG A 44 -4.88 -4.91 -12.12
N ALA A 45 -6.04 -4.42 -11.65
CA ALA A 45 -7.14 -5.30 -11.29
C ALA A 45 -7.65 -6.12 -12.49
N ARG A 46 -7.77 -5.50 -13.66
CA ARG A 46 -8.15 -6.19 -14.90
C ARG A 46 -7.12 -7.24 -15.33
N LEU A 47 -5.82 -6.92 -15.23
CA LEU A 47 -4.74 -7.87 -15.55
C LEU A 47 -4.77 -9.10 -14.64
N LEU A 48 -4.97 -8.90 -13.33
CA LEU A 48 -5.11 -10.00 -12.37
C LEU A 48 -6.34 -10.86 -12.68
N ALA A 49 -7.46 -10.24 -13.07
CA ALA A 49 -8.67 -10.99 -13.43
C ALA A 49 -8.48 -11.82 -14.71
N ARG A 50 -7.70 -11.32 -15.68
CA ARG A 50 -7.32 -12.11 -16.87
C ARG A 50 -6.45 -13.31 -16.52
N GLN A 51 -5.76 -13.29 -15.37
CA GLN A 51 -5.00 -14.42 -14.82
C GLN A 51 -5.86 -15.35 -13.93
N GLY A 52 -7.18 -15.13 -13.89
CA GLY A 52 -8.09 -16.02 -13.18
C GLY A 52 -8.38 -15.66 -11.72
N MET A 53 -8.05 -14.46 -11.28
CA MET A 53 -8.31 -13.98 -9.92
C MET A 53 -9.50 -13.01 -9.90
N THR A 54 -10.28 -12.98 -8.83
CA THR A 54 -11.21 -11.89 -8.57
C THR A 54 -10.45 -10.72 -7.98
N ALA A 55 -10.40 -9.58 -8.67
CA ALA A 55 -9.60 -8.42 -8.26
C ALA A 55 -10.48 -7.22 -7.95
N LEU A 56 -10.29 -6.64 -6.77
CA LEU A 56 -10.98 -5.46 -6.26
C LEU A 56 -9.99 -4.32 -6.11
N SER A 57 -10.23 -3.20 -6.76
CA SER A 57 -9.50 -1.96 -6.47
C SER A 57 -10.44 -0.91 -5.91
N ILE A 58 -10.04 -0.24 -4.84
CA ILE A 58 -10.85 0.75 -4.13
C ILE A 58 -10.15 2.09 -4.02
N ARG A 59 -10.94 3.17 -3.97
CA ARG A 59 -10.51 4.48 -3.47
C ARG A 59 -10.60 4.45 -1.95
N TRP A 60 -9.50 4.59 -1.25
CA TRP A 60 -9.44 4.46 0.20
C TRP A 60 -9.19 5.78 0.94
N PHE A 61 -8.99 6.89 0.18
CA PHE A 61 -9.01 8.27 0.66
C PHE A 61 -9.40 9.22 -0.48
N GLY A 62 -9.75 10.44 -0.17
CA GLY A 62 -10.10 11.49 -1.13
C GLY A 62 -11.47 11.31 -1.81
N GLY A 63 -12.24 10.32 -1.43
CA GLY A 63 -13.62 10.12 -1.87
C GLY A 63 -14.65 10.71 -0.92
N PRO A 64 -15.95 10.65 -1.29
CA PRO A 64 -17.02 11.13 -0.41
C PRO A 64 -16.99 10.46 0.96
N GLY A 65 -16.98 11.25 2.04
CA GLY A 65 -16.95 10.77 3.43
C GLY A 65 -15.60 10.19 3.88
N GLN A 66 -14.57 10.23 3.03
CA GLN A 66 -13.22 9.79 3.36
C GLN A 66 -12.32 10.98 3.74
N PRO A 67 -11.23 10.77 4.48
CA PRO A 67 -10.21 11.79 4.66
C PRO A 67 -9.70 12.31 3.30
N PRO A 68 -9.50 13.62 3.14
CA PRO A 68 -9.01 14.19 1.88
C PRO A 68 -7.54 13.83 1.59
N GLY A 69 -6.78 13.45 2.62
CA GLY A 69 -5.42 12.93 2.52
C GLY A 69 -5.27 11.58 3.21
N ILE A 70 -4.06 11.05 3.19
CA ILE A 70 -3.70 9.82 3.91
C ILE A 70 -3.38 10.20 5.36
N CYS A 71 -4.40 10.35 6.16
CA CYS A 71 -4.27 10.77 7.54
C CYS A 71 -5.28 9.98 8.39
N GLU A 72 -4.74 9.20 9.32
CA GLU A 72 -5.53 8.38 10.25
C GLU A 72 -6.55 7.48 9.54
N ILE A 73 -6.15 6.93 8.38
CA ILE A 73 -6.97 5.98 7.63
C ILE A 73 -7.17 4.70 8.47
N PRO A 74 -8.41 4.29 8.74
CA PRO A 74 -8.66 3.04 9.47
C PRO A 74 -8.23 1.83 8.63
N LEU A 75 -7.39 0.95 9.16
CA LEU A 75 -7.03 -0.31 8.50
C LEU A 75 -8.26 -1.20 8.29
N GLU A 76 -9.32 -0.98 9.05
CA GLU A 76 -10.63 -1.59 8.88
C GLU A 76 -11.26 -1.33 7.51
N THR A 77 -10.87 -0.25 6.83
CA THR A 77 -11.24 0.00 5.43
C THR A 77 -10.82 -1.16 4.53
N PHE A 78 -9.62 -1.70 4.76
CA PHE A 78 -9.07 -2.80 3.97
C PHE A 78 -9.62 -4.16 4.43
N THR A 79 -9.87 -4.35 5.72
CA THR A 79 -10.53 -5.57 6.21
C THR A 79 -11.98 -5.67 5.71
N ALA A 80 -12.70 -4.55 5.58
CA ALA A 80 -14.02 -4.51 4.95
C ALA A 80 -13.96 -4.89 3.45
N ALA A 81 -12.89 -4.50 2.75
CA ALA A 81 -12.67 -4.92 1.36
C ALA A 81 -12.35 -6.43 1.25
N ILE A 82 -11.62 -6.99 2.22
CA ILE A 82 -11.41 -8.44 2.33
C ILE A 82 -12.75 -9.16 2.55
N ASP A 83 -13.61 -8.66 3.45
CA ASP A 83 -14.94 -9.21 3.68
C ASP A 83 -15.80 -9.18 2.40
N PHE A 84 -15.68 -8.10 1.63
CA PHE A 84 -16.36 -7.99 0.35
C PHE A 84 -15.89 -9.07 -0.63
N LEU A 85 -14.59 -9.27 -0.80
CA LEU A 85 -14.02 -10.33 -1.65
C LEU A 85 -14.49 -11.73 -1.20
N ARG A 86 -14.50 -11.99 0.11
CA ARG A 86 -14.96 -13.28 0.65
C ARG A 86 -16.43 -13.53 0.39
N ARG A 87 -17.30 -12.52 0.51
CA ARG A 87 -18.73 -12.62 0.13
C ARG A 87 -18.92 -12.87 -1.38
N HIS A 88 -17.91 -12.53 -2.20
CA HIS A 88 -17.90 -12.82 -3.63
C HIS A 88 -17.16 -14.12 -4.00
N GLY A 89 -16.98 -15.03 -3.04
CA GLY A 89 -16.49 -16.39 -3.26
C GLY A 89 -14.99 -16.61 -3.04
N ALA A 90 -14.23 -15.55 -2.72
CA ALA A 90 -12.80 -15.72 -2.45
C ALA A 90 -12.56 -16.50 -1.15
N ARG A 91 -11.76 -17.56 -1.23
CA ARG A 91 -11.28 -18.36 -0.09
C ARG A 91 -9.86 -17.96 0.29
N ARG A 92 -9.05 -17.60 -0.69
CA ARG A 92 -7.67 -17.12 -0.54
C ARG A 92 -7.62 -15.65 -0.87
N ILE A 93 -6.94 -14.87 -0.02
CA ILE A 93 -6.88 -13.41 -0.11
C ILE A 93 -5.44 -12.95 -0.32
N GLY A 94 -5.22 -12.25 -1.43
CA GLY A 94 -4.01 -11.47 -1.66
C GLY A 94 -4.27 -9.97 -1.51
N ILE A 95 -3.25 -9.22 -1.10
CA ILE A 95 -3.26 -7.76 -1.20
C ILE A 95 -2.06 -7.33 -2.02
N LEU A 96 -2.31 -6.56 -3.06
CA LEU A 96 -1.28 -5.91 -3.86
C LEU A 96 -1.32 -4.42 -3.61
N GLY A 97 -0.23 -3.87 -3.11
CA GLY A 97 -0.12 -2.44 -2.85
C GLY A 97 1.16 -1.84 -3.43
N VAL A 98 1.12 -0.56 -3.79
CA VAL A 98 2.28 0.19 -4.23
C VAL A 98 2.51 1.39 -3.32
N SER A 99 3.77 1.67 -2.93
CA SER A 99 4.11 2.86 -2.12
C SER A 99 3.29 2.92 -0.82
N LYS A 100 2.54 3.96 -0.56
CA LYS A 100 1.61 4.05 0.61
C LYS A 100 0.57 2.91 0.63
N GLY A 101 0.17 2.39 -0.53
CA GLY A 101 -0.67 1.20 -0.61
C GLY A 101 0.06 -0.08 -0.20
N ALA A 102 1.38 -0.16 -0.39
CA ALA A 102 2.19 -1.27 0.10
C ALA A 102 2.32 -1.22 1.64
N GLU A 103 2.49 -0.03 2.20
CA GLU A 103 2.45 0.20 3.66
C GLU A 103 1.12 -0.28 4.26
N ALA A 104 -0.02 0.11 3.64
CA ALA A 104 -1.35 -0.36 4.03
C ALA A 104 -1.49 -1.88 3.95
N ALA A 105 -1.02 -2.50 2.85
CA ALA A 105 -1.10 -3.94 2.63
C ALA A 105 -0.33 -4.73 3.69
N LEU A 106 0.90 -4.31 3.99
CA LEU A 106 1.73 -4.92 5.03
C LEU A 106 1.08 -4.81 6.41
N LEU A 107 0.62 -3.60 6.79
CA LEU A 107 -0.06 -3.37 8.07
C LEU A 107 -1.36 -4.18 8.17
N THR A 108 -2.17 -4.22 7.11
CA THR A 108 -3.39 -5.02 7.09
C THR A 108 -3.09 -6.49 7.34
N SER A 109 -2.03 -7.04 6.72
CA SER A 109 -1.65 -8.45 6.92
C SER A 109 -1.17 -8.77 8.34
N VAL A 110 -0.68 -7.79 9.07
CA VAL A 110 -0.31 -7.94 10.50
C VAL A 110 -1.55 -8.06 11.38
N HIS A 111 -2.62 -7.33 11.04
CA HIS A 111 -3.83 -7.26 11.85
C HIS A 111 -4.93 -8.22 11.40
N ASP A 112 -4.90 -8.66 10.15
CA ASP A 112 -5.91 -9.58 9.60
C ASP A 112 -5.26 -10.91 9.15
N PRO A 113 -5.40 -11.99 9.94
CA PRO A 113 -4.80 -13.29 9.62
C PRO A 113 -5.44 -14.00 8.41
N ARG A 114 -6.49 -13.43 7.82
CA ARG A 114 -7.14 -13.94 6.60
C ARG A 114 -6.38 -13.58 5.32
N VAL A 115 -5.39 -12.70 5.42
CA VAL A 115 -4.50 -12.39 4.29
C VAL A 115 -3.51 -13.53 4.11
N ASP A 116 -3.53 -14.16 2.94
CA ASP A 116 -2.62 -15.27 2.60
C ASP A 116 -1.32 -14.78 1.96
N VAL A 117 -1.39 -13.70 1.16
CA VAL A 117 -0.24 -13.16 0.41
C VAL A 117 -0.29 -11.64 0.38
N VAL A 118 0.87 -10.99 0.57
CA VAL A 118 1.06 -9.58 0.27
C VAL A 118 2.08 -9.41 -0.85
N ILE A 119 1.72 -8.64 -1.86
CA ILE A 119 2.61 -8.19 -2.93
C ILE A 119 2.83 -6.69 -2.69
N ALA A 120 4.01 -6.35 -2.17
CA ALA A 120 4.37 -4.98 -1.82
C ALA A 120 5.36 -4.42 -2.84
N LEU A 121 4.88 -3.48 -3.66
CA LEU A 121 5.68 -2.80 -4.68
C LEU A 121 6.21 -1.48 -4.11
N SER A 122 7.51 -1.29 -4.16
CA SER A 122 8.22 -0.16 -3.53
C SER A 122 7.76 0.04 -2.09
N PRO A 123 7.97 -0.97 -1.20
CA PRO A 123 7.49 -0.94 0.16
C PRO A 123 8.28 0.01 1.06
N THR A 124 7.74 0.27 2.23
CA THR A 124 8.45 0.81 3.38
C THR A 124 8.43 -0.19 4.53
N SER A 125 9.43 -0.13 5.40
CA SER A 125 9.51 -0.91 6.65
C SER A 125 8.96 -0.16 7.87
N ARG A 126 8.55 1.09 7.69
CA ARG A 126 8.08 2.01 8.73
C ARG A 126 6.65 2.48 8.46
N VAL A 127 5.94 2.79 9.53
CA VAL A 127 4.73 3.61 9.48
C VAL A 127 5.17 5.07 9.41
N TRP A 128 4.73 5.77 8.38
CA TRP A 128 5.03 7.19 8.19
C TRP A 128 3.85 8.08 8.60
N CYS A 129 4.14 9.34 8.81
CA CYS A 129 3.13 10.35 9.06
C CYS A 129 2.20 10.55 7.86
N ASN A 130 1.18 11.36 8.06
CA ASN A 130 0.16 11.71 7.09
C ASN A 130 0.73 12.36 5.80
N VAL A 131 0.07 12.04 4.68
CA VAL A 131 0.27 12.72 3.40
C VAL A 131 -1.02 13.48 3.09
N GLY A 132 -0.95 14.80 3.20
CA GLY A 132 -2.14 15.65 3.09
C GLY A 132 -2.95 15.74 4.40
N PRO A 133 -4.11 16.44 4.35
CA PRO A 133 -4.90 16.73 5.53
C PRO A 133 -5.79 15.55 5.97
N GLY A 134 -6.22 15.57 7.23
CA GLY A 134 -7.24 14.69 7.77
C GLY A 134 -8.66 15.19 7.52
N LEU A 135 -9.65 14.52 8.13
CA LEU A 135 -11.08 14.91 8.06
C LEU A 135 -11.34 16.32 8.60
N ASP A 136 -10.52 16.79 9.52
CA ASP A 136 -10.56 18.15 10.08
C ASP A 136 -9.96 19.22 9.15
N GLY A 137 -9.45 18.84 7.98
CA GLY A 137 -8.77 19.71 7.03
C GLY A 137 -7.34 20.09 7.46
N ALA A 138 -6.88 19.69 8.62
CA ALA A 138 -5.54 20.04 9.12
C ALA A 138 -4.48 19.05 8.63
N GLN A 139 -3.38 19.60 8.09
CA GLN A 139 -2.21 18.83 7.68
C GLN A 139 -1.17 18.71 8.80
N ARG A 140 -1.20 19.63 9.76
CA ARG A 140 -0.29 19.72 10.91
C ARG A 140 -1.08 19.85 12.22
N PRO A 141 -0.51 19.35 13.35
CA PRO A 141 0.79 18.67 13.47
C PRO A 141 0.81 17.33 12.71
N TRP A 142 2.01 16.74 12.53
CA TRP A 142 2.14 15.39 11.95
C TRP A 142 1.32 14.38 12.76
N ARG A 143 0.54 13.55 12.03
CA ARG A 143 -0.28 12.46 12.57
C ARG A 143 0.07 11.16 11.86
N SER A 144 -0.32 10.03 12.42
CA SER A 144 -0.18 8.75 11.73
C SER A 144 -0.95 8.73 10.41
N SER A 145 -0.41 8.06 9.38
CA SER A 145 -1.22 7.73 8.21
C SER A 145 -2.36 6.77 8.55
N TRP A 146 -2.22 5.94 9.59
CA TRP A 146 -3.08 4.80 9.86
C TRP A 146 -3.57 4.73 11.28
N THR A 147 -4.79 4.18 11.42
CA THR A 147 -5.34 3.78 12.73
C THR A 147 -5.72 2.30 12.71
N TRP A 148 -5.73 1.68 13.89
CA TRP A 148 -6.29 0.37 14.13
C TRP A 148 -7.12 0.41 15.40
N GLN A 149 -8.38 -0.05 15.34
CA GLN A 149 -9.35 0.01 16.45
C GLN A 149 -9.47 1.42 17.06
N GLY A 150 -9.47 2.44 16.18
CA GLY A 150 -9.56 3.84 16.56
C GLY A 150 -8.27 4.42 17.19
N GLN A 151 -7.19 3.65 17.29
CA GLN A 151 -5.91 4.11 17.82
C GLN A 151 -4.94 4.41 16.70
N ALA A 152 -4.31 5.58 16.72
CA ALA A 152 -3.26 5.93 15.79
C ALA A 152 -2.04 5.01 15.96
N LEU A 153 -1.52 4.46 14.86
CA LEU A 153 -0.30 3.66 14.90
C LEU A 153 0.90 4.57 15.18
N PRO A 154 1.90 4.11 15.95
CA PRO A 154 3.18 4.81 16.06
C PRO A 154 3.78 5.06 14.67
N PHE A 155 4.36 6.24 14.46
CA PHE A 155 4.83 6.67 13.15
C PHE A 155 6.10 7.53 13.23
N VAL A 156 6.80 7.62 12.11
CA VAL A 156 7.93 8.55 11.92
C VAL A 156 7.39 9.84 11.29
N PRO A 157 7.60 11.01 11.92
CA PRO A 157 7.32 12.29 11.28
C PRO A 157 8.31 12.57 10.14
N LEU A 158 7.97 13.53 9.26
CA LEU A 158 8.93 14.06 8.30
C LEU A 158 9.59 15.32 8.88
N ASP A 159 10.91 15.44 8.65
CA ASP A 159 11.70 16.58 9.11
C ASP A 159 11.38 17.83 8.28
N GLU A 160 10.86 18.87 8.90
CA GLU A 160 10.40 20.09 8.21
C GLU A 160 11.55 21.01 7.78
N SER A 161 12.80 20.71 8.19
CA SER A 161 13.99 21.43 7.73
C SER A 161 14.45 21.00 6.35
N TRP A 162 13.94 19.86 5.83
CA TRP A 162 14.32 19.38 4.50
C TRP A 162 13.73 20.26 3.40
N ALA A 163 14.53 20.50 2.38
CA ALA A 163 14.10 21.16 1.15
C ALA A 163 14.59 20.37 -0.06
N PRO A 164 13.79 20.28 -1.15
CA PRO A 164 14.25 19.65 -2.37
C PRO A 164 15.45 20.39 -2.97
N ALA A 165 16.37 19.63 -3.57
CA ALA A 165 17.50 20.19 -4.30
C ALA A 165 17.13 20.56 -5.74
N GLU A 166 16.02 20.03 -6.25
CA GLU A 166 15.55 20.19 -7.63
C GLU A 166 14.85 21.54 -7.83
N ALA A 167 14.96 22.06 -9.05
CA ALA A 167 14.22 23.25 -9.46
C ALA A 167 12.75 22.90 -9.80
N ASP A 168 11.90 23.91 -9.87
CA ASP A 168 10.52 23.76 -10.32
C ASP A 168 10.45 23.12 -11.71
N GLY A 169 9.70 22.03 -11.83
CA GLY A 169 9.54 21.27 -13.08
C GLY A 169 10.41 19.99 -13.19
N ASP A 170 11.35 19.80 -12.29
CA ASP A 170 12.11 18.54 -12.22
C ASP A 170 11.24 17.38 -11.69
N PRO A 171 11.59 16.12 -12.01
CA PRO A 171 10.95 14.98 -11.40
C PRO A 171 11.05 15.00 -9.87
N VAL A 172 9.96 14.69 -9.20
CA VAL A 172 9.91 14.68 -7.72
C VAL A 172 10.90 13.65 -7.17
N ALA A 173 11.86 14.12 -6.36
CA ALA A 173 12.87 13.31 -5.67
C ALA A 173 12.87 13.66 -4.18
N ILE A 174 12.09 12.93 -3.40
CA ILE A 174 11.91 13.17 -1.96
C ILE A 174 12.55 12.08 -1.07
N ARG A 175 13.32 11.17 -1.64
CA ARG A 175 14.03 10.13 -0.89
C ARG A 175 14.88 10.70 0.25
N GLY A 176 15.61 11.77 -0.02
CA GLY A 176 16.44 12.46 0.98
C GLY A 176 15.64 12.96 2.18
N TRP A 177 14.36 13.30 1.99
CA TRP A 177 13.48 13.70 3.08
C TRP A 177 13.23 12.54 4.06
N TYR A 178 12.90 11.36 3.54
CA TYR A 178 12.71 10.16 4.34
C TYR A 178 14.01 9.75 5.06
N GLU A 179 15.14 9.78 4.36
CA GLU A 179 16.45 9.44 4.93
C GLU A 179 16.88 10.43 6.03
N LEU A 180 16.63 11.75 5.86
CA LEU A 180 16.85 12.74 6.89
C LEU A 180 15.93 12.48 8.10
N SER A 181 14.65 12.24 7.85
CA SER A 181 13.65 12.02 8.88
C SER A 181 13.96 10.80 9.75
N GLU A 182 14.47 9.69 9.16
CA GLU A 182 14.93 8.53 9.95
C GLU A 182 16.09 8.91 10.89
N ARG A 183 17.01 9.78 10.45
CA ARG A 183 18.11 10.26 11.30
C ARG A 183 17.62 11.18 12.43
N THR A 184 16.75 12.13 12.08
CA THR A 184 16.21 13.11 13.05
C THR A 184 15.35 12.45 14.11
N PHE A 185 14.52 11.48 13.73
CA PHE A 185 13.58 10.79 14.63
C PHE A 185 13.99 9.36 14.93
N ALA A 186 15.30 9.13 15.10
CA ALA A 186 15.86 7.79 15.33
C ALA A 186 15.25 7.07 16.55
N ASP A 187 14.85 7.82 17.57
CA ASP A 187 14.18 7.34 18.78
C ASP A 187 12.78 6.77 18.51
N ARG A 188 12.14 7.15 17.40
CA ARG A 188 10.79 6.69 17.00
C ARG A 188 10.81 5.47 16.09
N LEU A 189 11.94 5.14 15.47
CA LEU A 189 12.01 4.11 14.43
C LEU A 189 11.53 2.75 14.92
N SER A 190 11.95 2.34 16.12
CA SER A 190 11.58 1.02 16.67
C SER A 190 10.08 0.89 16.90
N ALA A 191 9.43 1.94 17.41
CA ALA A 191 7.98 1.92 17.64
C ALA A 191 7.17 1.96 16.33
N ALA A 192 7.73 2.61 15.29
CA ALA A 192 7.09 2.76 13.99
C ALA A 192 7.38 1.61 13.00
N GLU A 193 8.15 0.60 13.40
CA GLU A 193 8.41 -0.56 12.55
C GLU A 193 7.14 -1.32 12.21
N ILE A 194 6.99 -1.73 10.94
CA ILE A 194 5.91 -2.64 10.53
C ILE A 194 6.28 -4.06 10.99
N PRO A 195 5.56 -4.65 11.95
CA PRO A 195 5.94 -5.92 12.56
C PRO A 195 5.53 -7.12 11.69
N VAL A 196 6.10 -7.21 10.45
CA VAL A 196 5.76 -8.26 9.47
C VAL A 196 6.10 -9.68 9.94
N ASP A 197 6.94 -9.83 10.95
CA ASP A 197 7.21 -11.09 11.65
C ASP A 197 5.95 -11.69 12.28
N LYS A 198 4.95 -10.88 12.61
CA LYS A 198 3.66 -11.30 13.17
C LYS A 198 2.61 -11.67 12.12
N ALA A 199 2.82 -11.28 10.85
CA ALA A 199 1.89 -11.58 9.78
C ALA A 199 1.96 -13.06 9.39
N ARG A 200 0.80 -13.68 9.10
CA ARG A 200 0.73 -15.04 8.55
C ARG A 200 0.97 -15.08 7.05
N ALA A 201 0.71 -13.99 6.37
CA ALA A 201 0.81 -13.87 4.92
C ALA A 201 2.21 -14.17 4.40
N ASP A 202 2.32 -14.83 3.25
CA ASP A 202 3.56 -14.86 2.47
C ASP A 202 3.83 -13.47 1.89
N LEU A 203 5.10 -13.05 1.84
CA LEU A 203 5.46 -11.73 1.31
C LEU A 203 6.23 -11.84 -0.01
N LEU A 204 5.77 -11.11 -1.02
CA LEU A 204 6.54 -10.76 -2.21
C LEU A 204 6.84 -9.26 -2.18
N LEU A 205 8.11 -8.92 -2.02
CA LEU A 205 8.61 -7.55 -1.99
C LEU A 205 9.28 -7.25 -3.32
N VAL A 206 8.93 -6.13 -3.95
CA VAL A 206 9.55 -5.67 -5.21
C VAL A 206 10.03 -4.25 -5.00
N ALA A 207 11.33 -4.01 -5.15
CA ALA A 207 11.94 -2.72 -4.86
C ALA A 207 13.04 -2.35 -5.86
N GLY A 208 13.20 -1.05 -6.08
CA GLY A 208 14.24 -0.46 -6.90
C GLY A 208 15.30 0.27 -6.08
N GLY A 209 16.56 0.15 -6.48
CA GLY A 209 17.69 0.86 -5.86
C GLY A 209 17.71 2.34 -6.24
N ASP A 210 17.24 2.68 -7.45
CA ASP A 210 17.12 4.04 -7.97
C ASP A 210 15.74 4.67 -7.70
N ASP A 211 15.14 4.28 -6.56
CA ASP A 211 13.87 4.85 -6.13
C ASP A 211 14.09 6.25 -5.54
N ALA A 212 13.65 7.28 -6.28
CA ALA A 212 13.78 8.68 -5.90
C ALA A 212 12.70 9.16 -4.91
N MET A 213 11.63 8.38 -4.69
CA MET A 213 10.54 8.76 -3.78
C MET A 213 10.86 8.44 -2.33
N TRP A 214 11.39 7.25 -2.05
CA TRP A 214 11.89 6.82 -0.75
C TRP A 214 12.85 5.63 -0.90
N PRO A 215 13.62 5.25 0.13
CA PRO A 215 14.61 4.16 0.02
C PRO A 215 13.93 2.78 0.04
N SER A 216 13.14 2.45 -1.02
CA SER A 216 12.33 1.22 -1.03
C SER A 216 13.16 -0.06 -0.98
N LEU A 217 14.35 -0.09 -1.57
CA LEU A 217 15.22 -1.28 -1.52
C LEU A 217 15.75 -1.53 -0.08
N PRO A 218 16.37 -0.58 0.63
CA PRO A 218 16.72 -0.76 2.03
C PRO A 218 15.54 -1.17 2.92
N PHE A 219 14.36 -0.58 2.71
CA PHE A 219 13.17 -0.96 3.46
C PHE A 219 12.72 -2.39 3.16
N ALA A 220 12.74 -2.82 1.89
CA ALA A 220 12.41 -4.19 1.52
C ALA A 220 13.39 -5.21 2.11
N GLU A 221 14.67 -4.88 2.17
CA GLU A 221 15.70 -5.71 2.82
C GLU A 221 15.45 -5.88 4.32
N GLN A 222 15.10 -4.78 5.02
CA GLN A 222 14.74 -4.81 6.45
C GLN A 222 13.51 -5.70 6.70
N LEU A 223 12.45 -5.55 5.87
CA LEU A 223 11.26 -6.41 5.93
C LEU A 223 11.62 -7.88 5.69
N ALA A 224 12.43 -8.16 4.67
CA ALA A 224 12.85 -9.52 4.35
C ALA A 224 13.70 -10.15 5.46
N LEU A 225 14.61 -9.37 6.06
CA LEU A 225 15.42 -9.82 7.20
C LEU A 225 14.52 -10.19 8.38
N ARG A 226 13.57 -9.33 8.74
CA ARG A 226 12.62 -9.56 9.83
C ARG A 226 11.77 -10.82 9.60
N ARG A 227 11.30 -11.07 8.39
CA ARG A 227 10.56 -12.29 8.04
C ARG A 227 11.41 -13.55 8.18
N ARG A 228 12.65 -13.50 7.66
CA ARG A 228 13.58 -14.62 7.73
C ARG A 228 13.98 -14.97 9.16
N SER A 229 14.08 -13.97 10.06
CA SER A 229 14.46 -14.21 11.46
C SER A 229 13.48 -15.09 12.23
N VAL A 230 12.22 -15.19 11.76
CA VAL A 230 11.19 -16.07 12.33
C VAL A 230 10.86 -17.26 11.43
N GLY A 231 11.66 -17.52 10.40
CA GLY A 231 11.45 -18.62 9.46
C GLY A 231 10.22 -18.46 8.55
N ALA A 232 9.67 -17.24 8.45
CA ALA A 232 8.48 -17.00 7.66
C ALA A 232 8.81 -16.71 6.19
N SER A 233 7.88 -17.09 5.28
CA SER A 233 8.06 -16.97 3.83
C SER A 233 8.18 -15.53 3.38
N VAL A 234 9.24 -15.24 2.62
CA VAL A 234 9.45 -13.95 1.94
C VAL A 234 10.29 -14.10 0.69
N ARG A 235 9.86 -13.48 -0.38
CA ARG A 235 10.64 -13.32 -1.62
C ARG A 235 10.88 -11.84 -1.87
N LEU A 236 12.15 -11.46 -2.11
CA LEU A 236 12.55 -10.13 -2.54
C LEU A 236 12.99 -10.17 -4.00
N ILE A 237 12.40 -9.32 -4.83
CA ILE A 237 12.83 -9.00 -6.19
C ILE A 237 13.38 -7.58 -6.14
N ALA A 238 14.67 -7.43 -6.35
CA ALA A 238 15.37 -6.15 -6.33
C ALA A 238 16.10 -5.90 -7.64
N ARG A 239 16.13 -4.65 -8.06
CA ARG A 239 16.94 -4.17 -9.17
C ARG A 239 17.52 -2.81 -8.81
N ASP A 240 18.84 -2.68 -8.92
CA ASP A 240 19.55 -1.45 -8.54
C ASP A 240 19.18 -0.27 -9.45
N ASP A 241 18.87 -0.53 -10.72
CA ASP A 241 18.52 0.45 -11.74
C ASP A 241 17.00 0.73 -11.88
N ALA A 242 16.17 0.19 -11.00
CA ALA A 242 14.73 0.40 -11.04
C ALA A 242 14.29 1.52 -10.08
N GLY A 243 13.34 2.34 -10.55
CA GLY A 243 12.72 3.43 -9.78
C GLY A 243 11.49 2.99 -8.99
N HIS A 244 10.72 4.00 -8.56
CA HIS A 244 9.58 3.84 -7.62
C HIS A 244 8.37 3.06 -8.15
N ARG A 245 8.23 2.90 -9.47
CA ARG A 245 7.01 2.33 -10.07
C ARG A 245 7.27 1.03 -10.82
N PRO A 246 7.39 -0.12 -10.13
CA PRO A 246 7.42 -1.42 -10.80
C PRO A 246 6.14 -1.63 -11.60
N ARG A 247 6.27 -2.14 -12.82
CA ARG A 247 5.15 -2.37 -13.75
C ARG A 247 4.99 -3.85 -14.03
N PHE A 248 3.75 -4.26 -14.24
CA PHE A 248 3.45 -5.61 -14.68
C PHE A 248 3.60 -5.72 -16.20
N PRO A 249 3.96 -6.90 -16.70
CA PRO A 249 3.87 -7.15 -18.12
C PRO A 249 2.45 -6.87 -18.62
N GLY A 250 2.33 -6.03 -19.66
CA GLY A 250 1.05 -5.62 -20.24
C GLY A 250 0.40 -4.38 -19.61
N GLU A 251 1.00 -3.78 -18.59
CA GLU A 251 0.58 -2.44 -18.14
C GLU A 251 0.96 -1.39 -19.18
N GLY A 252 0.00 -0.52 -19.51
CA GLY A 252 0.22 0.67 -20.34
C GLY A 252 1.24 1.64 -19.73
N PRO A 253 1.78 2.64 -20.48
CA PRO A 253 2.64 3.66 -19.89
C PRO A 253 1.94 4.35 -18.72
N ALA A 254 2.69 4.68 -17.67
CA ALA A 254 2.12 5.50 -16.60
C ALA A 254 1.60 6.79 -17.25
N SER A 255 0.30 7.08 -17.06
CA SER A 255 -0.19 8.41 -17.36
C SER A 255 0.61 9.42 -16.55
N ALA A 256 1.19 10.40 -17.23
CA ALA A 256 1.87 11.53 -16.61
C ALA A 256 0.96 12.27 -15.62
#